data_cef524f7007127ee10277a662fb36241
#
_entry.id   cef524f7007127ee10277a662fb36241
#
_cell.length_a   1.000
_cell.length_b   1.000
_cell.length_c   1.000
_cell.angle_alpha   90.00
_cell.angle_beta   90.00
_cell.angle_gamma   90.00
#
_symmetry.space_group_name_H-M   'P 1'
#
loop_
_entity.id
_entity.type
_entity.pdbx_description
1 polymer ?
#
loop_
_entity_poly.entity_id
_entity_poly.type
_entity_poly.pdbx_seq_one_letter_code
_entity_poly.pdbx_strand_id
1 'polypeptide(L)'
;MRLRIPALILAATIAACGKEDTLAPVSASARVKVINAIAGANGVDFAVGDQRTFTALNFTSVAPSFPGTYTALPAETPLRLRVYLGSVTLIDSTVTLITDASYSLIVSGMSGGTGAAAPRFILLQDNIVPPAAGAIRLRALHAAPGVGSVDVHAALTGTQFSTTTRTFASLGFRAASTVDAPFGTYQICVLGAGVTPTANGSNCTILISTGVIPAGSVVTALVRDPNTPTETTSQIQVAIDRSP
;
A
#
# COMPACT_ATOMS: atom_id res chain seq x y z
N MET A 1 -83.73 39.36 29.82
CA MET A 1 -82.97 38.18 30.26
C MET A 1 -81.87 37.96 29.25
N ARG A 2 -80.59 38.44 29.54
CA ARG A 2 -79.47 38.39 28.61
C ARG A 2 -78.48 37.33 29.10
N LEU A 3 -78.36 36.23 28.32
CA LEU A 3 -77.49 35.11 28.62
C LEU A 3 -76.07 35.47 28.21
N ARG A 4 -75.13 35.52 29.13
CA ARG A 4 -73.68 35.76 28.86
C ARG A 4 -73.02 34.38 28.79
N ILE A 5 -72.46 34.05 27.63
CA ILE A 5 -71.62 32.85 27.41
C ILE A 5 -70.20 33.23 27.68
N PRO A 6 -69.45 32.58 28.59
CA PRO A 6 -68.02 32.83 28.73
C PRO A 6 -67.23 32.09 27.58
N ALA A 7 -66.38 32.80 26.88
CA ALA A 7 -65.45 32.25 25.91
C ALA A 7 -64.30 31.53 26.62
N LEU A 8 -64.20 30.23 26.43
CA LEU A 8 -63.09 29.40 26.93
C LEU A 8 -61.92 29.47 25.92
N ILE A 9 -60.83 30.18 26.27
CA ILE A 9 -59.60 30.25 25.46
C ILE A 9 -58.77 28.99 25.78
N LEU A 10 -58.72 28.09 24.80
CA LEU A 10 -57.90 26.90 24.86
C LEU A 10 -56.48 27.27 24.39
N ALA A 11 -55.52 27.43 25.30
CA ALA A 11 -54.10 27.63 24.97
C ALA A 11 -53.46 26.32 24.56
N ALA A 12 -53.25 26.13 23.26
CA ALA A 12 -52.49 24.99 22.74
C ALA A 12 -50.96 25.27 22.92
N THR A 13 -50.33 24.62 23.88
CA THR A 13 -48.88 24.57 24.02
C THR A 13 -48.33 23.63 22.96
N ILE A 14 -47.69 24.21 21.92
CA ILE A 14 -46.90 23.46 20.94
C ILE A 14 -45.57 23.12 21.60
N ALA A 15 -45.47 21.91 22.16
CA ALA A 15 -44.19 21.34 22.53
C ALA A 15 -43.41 20.95 21.23
N ALA A 16 -42.56 21.88 20.74
CA ALA A 16 -41.60 21.56 19.72
C ALA A 16 -40.53 20.65 20.36
N CYS A 17 -40.70 19.34 20.25
CA CYS A 17 -39.59 18.40 20.38
C CYS A 17 -38.63 18.62 19.22
N GLY A 18 -37.67 19.52 19.39
CA GLY A 18 -36.46 19.54 18.59
C GLY A 18 -35.67 18.28 18.90
N LYS A 19 -35.88 17.22 18.11
CA LYS A 19 -34.80 16.22 17.98
C LYS A 19 -33.64 16.94 17.32
N GLU A 20 -32.67 17.34 18.11
CA GLU A 20 -31.33 17.56 17.55
C GLU A 20 -30.92 16.19 16.97
N ASP A 21 -30.95 16.07 15.64
CA ASP A 21 -30.27 15.01 14.94
C ASP A 21 -28.77 15.21 15.24
N THR A 22 -28.33 14.67 16.37
CA THR A 22 -26.91 14.49 16.63
C THR A 22 -26.44 13.49 15.59
N LEU A 23 -25.93 14.00 14.46
CA LEU A 23 -25.22 13.20 13.48
C LEU A 23 -24.22 12.36 14.28
N ALA A 24 -24.34 11.03 14.16
CA ALA A 24 -23.37 10.14 14.78
C ALA A 24 -21.97 10.62 14.37
N PRO A 25 -21.02 10.76 15.31
CA PRO A 25 -19.70 11.23 14.98
C PRO A 25 -19.13 10.34 13.88
N VAL A 26 -18.73 10.95 12.76
CA VAL A 26 -18.05 10.22 11.67
C VAL A 26 -16.83 9.57 12.29
N SER A 27 -16.79 8.25 12.31
CA SER A 27 -15.66 7.50 12.87
C SER A 27 -14.40 7.88 12.09
N ALA A 28 -13.37 8.34 12.81
CA ALA A 28 -12.07 8.63 12.19
C ALA A 28 -11.57 7.39 11.44
N SER A 29 -11.25 7.54 10.17
CA SER A 29 -10.83 6.42 9.33
C SER A 29 -9.63 6.79 8.47
N ALA A 30 -8.79 5.79 8.18
CA ALA A 30 -7.71 5.83 7.22
C ALA A 30 -7.99 4.83 6.09
N ARG A 31 -7.35 5.02 4.96
CA ARG A 31 -7.47 4.15 3.79
C ARG A 31 -6.26 3.22 3.72
N VAL A 32 -6.48 1.91 3.68
CA VAL A 32 -5.41 0.91 3.68
C VAL A 32 -5.56 -0.05 2.52
N LYS A 33 -4.48 -0.35 1.83
CA LYS A 33 -4.33 -1.52 0.96
C LYS A 33 -3.23 -2.42 1.51
N VAL A 34 -3.39 -3.72 1.35
CA VAL A 34 -2.46 -4.74 1.83
C VAL A 34 -1.79 -5.42 0.65
N ILE A 35 -0.48 -5.63 0.73
CA ILE A 35 0.30 -6.35 -0.27
C ILE A 35 0.99 -7.52 0.42
N ASN A 36 0.73 -8.75 -0.03
CA ASN A 36 1.45 -9.92 0.47
C ASN A 36 2.79 -10.09 -0.26
N ALA A 37 3.90 -9.85 0.43
CA ALA A 37 5.26 -10.06 -0.03
C ALA A 37 6.05 -11.00 0.90
N ILE A 38 5.37 -11.87 1.68
CA ILE A 38 6.04 -12.92 2.47
C ILE A 38 6.42 -14.07 1.54
N ALA A 39 7.71 -14.24 1.32
CA ALA A 39 8.22 -15.37 0.56
C ALA A 39 7.83 -16.70 1.21
N GLY A 40 7.34 -17.66 0.41
CA GLY A 40 6.87 -18.95 0.88
C GLY A 40 5.51 -18.95 1.58
N ALA A 41 4.73 -17.85 1.50
CA ALA A 41 3.41 -17.77 2.12
C ALA A 41 2.32 -17.43 1.09
N ASN A 42 1.67 -18.46 0.55
CA ASN A 42 0.47 -18.32 -0.28
C ASN A 42 -0.79 -18.53 0.56
N GLY A 43 -1.84 -17.76 0.25
CA GLY A 43 -3.12 -17.89 0.95
C GLY A 43 -3.10 -17.33 2.37
N VAL A 44 -2.37 -16.23 2.62
CA VAL A 44 -2.41 -15.58 3.93
C VAL A 44 -3.72 -14.84 4.16
N ASP A 45 -4.17 -14.83 5.40
CA ASP A 45 -5.30 -14.03 5.84
C ASP A 45 -4.81 -12.83 6.63
N PHE A 46 -5.33 -11.67 6.31
CA PHE A 46 -5.10 -10.43 7.06
C PHE A 46 -6.30 -10.11 7.93
N ALA A 47 -6.06 -9.81 9.21
CA ALA A 47 -7.11 -9.49 10.17
C ALA A 47 -6.85 -8.16 10.87
N VAL A 48 -7.95 -7.47 11.16
CA VAL A 48 -8.03 -6.28 12.00
C VAL A 48 -8.73 -6.67 13.29
N GLY A 49 -8.04 -6.56 14.42
CA GLY A 49 -8.51 -7.18 15.65
C GLY A 49 -8.66 -8.69 15.47
N ASP A 50 -9.84 -9.24 15.75
CA ASP A 50 -10.18 -10.66 15.54
C ASP A 50 -10.90 -10.91 14.20
N GLN A 51 -11.22 -9.86 13.46
CA GLN A 51 -11.95 -9.93 12.20
C GLN A 51 -10.98 -10.14 11.02
N ARG A 52 -11.11 -11.27 10.30
CA ARG A 52 -10.42 -11.47 9.01
C ARG A 52 -11.02 -10.54 7.97
N THR A 53 -10.22 -9.59 7.50
CA THR A 53 -10.64 -8.54 6.56
C THR A 53 -10.36 -8.95 5.12
N PHE A 54 -9.21 -9.57 4.88
CA PHE A 54 -8.84 -10.15 3.59
C PHE A 54 -8.39 -11.58 3.81
N THR A 55 -8.83 -12.48 2.95
CA THR A 55 -8.53 -13.91 3.07
C THR A 55 -7.87 -14.44 1.80
N ALA A 56 -7.08 -15.49 1.96
CA ALA A 56 -6.43 -16.21 0.88
C ALA A 56 -5.58 -15.32 -0.05
N LEU A 57 -4.90 -14.31 0.51
CA LEU A 57 -3.98 -13.47 -0.26
C LEU A 57 -2.77 -14.28 -0.68
N ASN A 58 -2.67 -14.58 -1.95
CA ASN A 58 -1.50 -15.22 -2.51
C ASN A 58 -0.28 -14.29 -2.45
N PHE A 59 0.89 -14.88 -2.54
CA PHE A 59 2.12 -14.10 -2.71
C PHE A 59 1.98 -13.15 -3.90
N THR A 60 2.38 -11.89 -3.74
CA THR A 60 2.20 -10.76 -4.66
C THR A 60 0.77 -10.21 -4.81
N SER A 61 -0.22 -10.79 -4.17
CA SER A 61 -1.59 -10.24 -4.20
C SER A 61 -1.67 -8.90 -3.49
N VAL A 62 -2.51 -8.04 -4.03
CA VAL A 62 -2.89 -6.74 -3.46
C VAL A 62 -4.37 -6.79 -3.09
N ALA A 63 -4.72 -6.32 -1.92
CA ALA A 63 -6.11 -6.23 -1.48
C ALA A 63 -6.43 -4.82 -0.95
N PRO A 64 -7.51 -4.15 -1.42
CA PRO A 64 -8.36 -4.57 -2.53
C PRO A 64 -7.61 -4.74 -3.85
N SER A 65 -8.07 -5.67 -4.71
CA SER A 65 -7.35 -6.04 -5.93
C SER A 65 -7.45 -5.01 -7.07
N PHE A 66 -8.39 -4.08 -6.96
CA PHE A 66 -8.57 -3.05 -8.00
C PHE A 66 -7.50 -1.96 -7.84
N PRO A 67 -6.82 -1.55 -8.93
CA PRO A 67 -5.83 -0.48 -8.86
C PRO A 67 -6.39 0.80 -8.24
N GLY A 68 -5.61 1.42 -7.34
CA GLY A 68 -5.99 2.66 -6.68
C GLY A 68 -7.11 2.56 -5.65
N THR A 69 -7.59 1.35 -5.31
CA THR A 69 -8.61 1.16 -4.28
C THR A 69 -7.99 0.88 -2.91
N TYR A 70 -8.73 1.25 -1.88
CA TYR A 70 -8.35 1.10 -0.47
C TYR A 70 -9.57 0.69 0.35
N THR A 71 -9.32 0.04 1.48
CA THR A 71 -10.33 -0.26 2.49
C THR A 71 -10.22 0.74 3.62
N ALA A 72 -11.35 1.24 4.12
CA ALA A 72 -11.39 2.09 5.30
C ALA A 72 -11.13 1.24 6.56
N LEU A 73 -10.18 1.67 7.38
CA LEU A 73 -9.90 1.11 8.70
C LEU A 73 -9.96 2.22 9.75
N PRO A 74 -10.26 1.89 11.04
CA PRO A 74 -10.24 2.87 12.12
C PRO A 74 -8.91 3.62 12.20
N ALA A 75 -8.96 4.91 12.49
CA ALA A 75 -7.79 5.77 12.68
C ALA A 75 -7.78 6.36 14.10
N GLU A 76 -6.68 7.00 14.50
CA GLU A 76 -6.45 7.69 15.78
C GLU A 76 -6.53 6.79 17.02
N THR A 77 -6.71 5.48 16.83
CA THR A 77 -6.73 4.49 17.92
C THR A 77 -5.77 3.34 17.61
N PRO A 78 -5.18 2.70 18.64
CA PRO A 78 -4.36 1.51 18.44
C PRO A 78 -5.16 0.40 17.74
N LEU A 79 -4.66 -0.03 16.59
CA LEU A 79 -5.28 -1.05 15.75
C LEU A 79 -4.41 -2.29 15.73
N ARG A 80 -4.90 -3.39 16.27
CA ARG A 80 -4.19 -4.68 16.24
C ARG A 80 -4.34 -5.29 14.85
N LEU A 81 -3.22 -5.54 14.19
CA LEU A 81 -3.15 -6.14 12.86
C LEU A 81 -2.49 -7.51 12.95
N ARG A 82 -3.10 -8.51 12.32
CA ARG A 82 -2.56 -9.88 12.31
C ARG A 82 -2.54 -10.47 10.92
N VAL A 83 -1.55 -11.34 10.68
CA VAL A 83 -1.45 -12.13 9.45
C VAL A 83 -1.35 -13.59 9.83
N TYR A 84 -2.16 -14.41 9.20
CA TYR A 84 -2.22 -15.85 9.41
C TYR A 84 -1.86 -16.61 8.13
N LEU A 85 -1.18 -17.73 8.30
CA LEU A 85 -1.05 -18.76 7.27
C LEU A 85 -1.71 -20.03 7.81
N GLY A 86 -2.93 -20.31 7.34
CA GLY A 86 -3.78 -21.32 7.96
C GLY A 86 -4.10 -21.00 9.42
N SER A 87 -3.66 -21.82 10.35
CA SER A 87 -3.80 -21.62 11.81
C SER A 87 -2.61 -20.91 12.45
N VAL A 88 -1.51 -20.70 11.71
CA VAL A 88 -0.29 -20.10 12.24
C VAL A 88 -0.36 -18.58 12.15
N THR A 89 -0.13 -17.88 13.26
CA THR A 89 0.04 -16.43 13.27
C THR A 89 1.46 -16.09 12.83
N LEU A 90 1.60 -15.44 11.68
CA LEU A 90 2.89 -14.97 11.17
C LEU A 90 3.26 -13.61 11.73
N ILE A 91 2.27 -12.73 11.90
CA ILE A 91 2.45 -11.37 12.41
C ILE A 91 1.32 -11.05 13.38
N ASP A 92 1.66 -10.43 14.50
CA ASP A 92 0.74 -9.81 15.45
C ASP A 92 1.38 -8.49 15.91
N SER A 93 0.79 -7.39 15.53
CA SER A 93 1.36 -6.06 15.77
C SER A 93 0.26 -5.02 15.91
N THR A 94 0.59 -3.91 16.57
CA THR A 94 -0.33 -2.78 16.75
C THR A 94 0.23 -1.57 16.01
N VAL A 95 -0.66 -0.86 15.29
CA VAL A 95 -0.35 0.39 14.59
C VAL A 95 -1.39 1.43 14.94
N THR A 96 -1.06 2.71 14.77
CA THR A 96 -2.02 3.81 14.80
C THR A 96 -1.98 4.50 13.44
N LEU A 97 -3.15 4.64 12.81
CA LEU A 97 -3.30 5.28 11.51
C LEU A 97 -3.79 6.71 11.71
N ILE A 98 -3.41 7.61 10.81
CA ILE A 98 -3.85 9.00 10.81
C ILE A 98 -5.14 9.13 10.00
N THR A 99 -6.10 9.89 10.49
CA THR A 99 -7.36 10.17 9.80
C THR A 99 -7.10 10.72 8.38
N ASP A 100 -7.92 10.27 7.43
CA ASP A 100 -7.89 10.64 6.01
C ASP A 100 -6.59 10.28 5.24
N ALA A 101 -5.58 9.73 5.93
CA ALA A 101 -4.38 9.26 5.27
C ALA A 101 -4.61 7.95 4.50
N SER A 102 -3.81 7.74 3.46
CA SER A 102 -3.78 6.49 2.68
C SER A 102 -2.48 5.74 2.96
N TYR A 103 -2.57 4.42 3.07
CA TYR A 103 -1.43 3.58 3.41
C TYR A 103 -1.34 2.35 2.51
N SER A 104 -0.11 2.02 2.12
CA SER A 104 0.26 0.67 1.68
C SER A 104 0.84 -0.08 2.86
N LEU A 105 0.17 -1.16 3.27
CA LEU A 105 0.64 -2.08 4.28
C LEU A 105 1.23 -3.31 3.60
N ILE A 106 2.55 -3.37 3.54
CA ILE A 106 3.25 -4.49 2.92
C ILE A 106 3.58 -5.51 4.01
N VAL A 107 3.15 -6.75 3.79
CA VAL A 107 3.49 -7.89 4.63
C VAL A 107 4.76 -8.50 4.05
N SER A 108 5.89 -8.33 4.68
CA SER A 108 7.22 -8.66 4.15
C SER A 108 7.98 -9.60 5.07
N GLY A 109 8.86 -10.40 4.53
CA GLY A 109 9.68 -11.38 5.23
C GLY A 109 9.66 -12.73 4.55
N MET A 110 10.06 -13.76 5.28
CA MET A 110 10.02 -15.16 4.82
C MET A 110 9.17 -15.99 5.77
N SER A 111 8.36 -16.90 5.23
CA SER A 111 7.61 -17.86 6.04
C SER A 111 8.59 -18.74 6.82
N GLY A 112 8.45 -18.78 8.17
CA GLY A 112 9.42 -19.44 9.04
C GLY A 112 10.74 -18.69 9.23
N GLY A 113 10.89 -17.50 8.64
CA GLY A 113 12.09 -16.66 8.82
C GLY A 113 12.21 -16.13 10.25
N THR A 114 13.46 -15.91 10.70
CA THR A 114 13.80 -15.36 12.00
C THR A 114 14.67 -14.11 11.88
N GLY A 115 14.80 -13.33 12.94
CA GLY A 115 15.63 -12.14 12.96
C GLY A 115 15.19 -11.11 11.92
N ALA A 116 16.09 -10.71 11.02
CA ALA A 116 15.80 -9.74 9.96
C ALA A 116 14.79 -10.29 8.92
N ALA A 117 14.80 -11.60 8.68
CA ALA A 117 13.91 -12.29 7.75
C ALA A 117 12.52 -12.62 8.32
N ALA A 118 12.30 -12.41 9.63
CA ALA A 118 10.99 -12.65 10.24
C ALA A 118 9.89 -11.83 9.56
N PRO A 119 8.69 -12.40 9.36
CA PRO A 119 7.55 -11.68 8.82
C PRO A 119 7.22 -10.43 9.62
N ARG A 120 7.03 -9.30 8.95
CA ARG A 120 6.69 -8.00 9.58
C ARG A 120 5.92 -7.13 8.61
N PHE A 121 5.25 -6.12 9.18
CA PHE A 121 4.65 -5.05 8.40
C PHE A 121 5.70 -4.00 8.00
N ILE A 122 5.55 -3.50 6.77
CA ILE A 122 6.09 -2.23 6.32
C ILE A 122 4.88 -1.34 6.08
N LEU A 123 4.70 -0.32 6.90
CA LEU A 123 3.61 0.65 6.76
C LEU A 123 4.15 1.88 6.04
N LEU A 124 3.67 2.13 4.84
CA LEU A 124 4.02 3.30 4.05
C LEU A 124 2.80 4.20 3.91
N GLN A 125 2.94 5.45 4.29
CA GLN A 125 1.95 6.46 3.96
C GLN A 125 2.06 6.78 2.47
N ASP A 126 0.93 6.68 1.74
CA ASP A 126 0.89 6.86 0.31
C ASP A 126 0.64 8.33 -0.03
N ASN A 127 1.56 8.93 -0.77
CA ASN A 127 1.31 10.21 -1.40
C ASN A 127 0.56 9.97 -2.72
N ILE A 128 -0.77 9.94 -2.65
CA ILE A 128 -1.66 9.73 -3.79
C ILE A 128 -2.03 11.03 -4.52
N VAL A 129 -1.44 12.15 -4.14
CA VAL A 129 -1.58 13.42 -4.89
C VAL A 129 -1.03 13.20 -6.29
N PRO A 130 -1.75 13.61 -7.36
CA PRO A 130 -1.26 13.47 -8.73
C PRO A 130 0.12 14.11 -8.87
N PRO A 131 1.06 13.46 -9.57
CA PRO A 131 2.30 14.13 -9.98
C PRO A 131 1.98 15.27 -10.97
N ALA A 132 2.98 16.06 -11.32
CA ALA A 132 2.86 17.13 -12.31
C ALA A 132 2.31 16.58 -13.65
N ALA A 133 1.71 17.46 -14.46
CA ALA A 133 1.20 17.10 -15.78
C ALA A 133 2.32 16.45 -16.63
N GLY A 134 2.01 15.33 -17.28
CA GLY A 134 2.96 14.56 -18.08
C GLY A 134 3.94 13.70 -17.26
N ALA A 135 3.79 13.64 -15.93
CA ALA A 135 4.63 12.82 -15.06
C ALA A 135 3.85 11.66 -14.43
N ILE A 136 4.61 10.69 -13.95
CA ILE A 136 4.19 9.63 -13.01
C ILE A 136 4.97 9.80 -11.72
N ARG A 137 4.42 9.27 -10.61
CA ARG A 137 5.19 9.10 -9.37
C ARG A 137 5.58 7.64 -9.24
N LEU A 138 6.89 7.38 -9.26
CA LEU A 138 7.46 6.06 -9.08
C LEU A 138 8.04 5.94 -7.68
N ARG A 139 7.63 4.92 -6.94
CA ARG A 139 8.17 4.54 -5.64
C ARG A 139 8.87 3.18 -5.78
N ALA A 140 10.09 3.07 -5.29
CA ALA A 140 10.76 1.78 -5.13
C ALA A 140 10.73 1.39 -3.65
N LEU A 141 10.44 0.12 -3.36
CA LEU A 141 10.47 -0.46 -2.03
C LEU A 141 11.28 -1.75 -2.06
N HIS A 142 12.24 -1.88 -1.16
CA HIS A 142 13.00 -3.11 -0.99
C HIS A 142 12.37 -3.98 0.13
N ALA A 143 11.68 -5.05 -0.27
CA ALA A 143 11.00 -5.98 0.64
C ALA A 143 11.59 -7.40 0.63
N ALA A 144 12.82 -7.58 0.13
CA ALA A 144 13.52 -8.84 0.02
C ALA A 144 14.57 -8.99 1.13
N PRO A 145 14.28 -9.65 2.27
CA PRO A 145 15.23 -9.80 3.37
C PRO A 145 16.48 -10.64 3.01
N GLY A 146 16.38 -11.53 2.01
CA GLY A 146 17.48 -12.35 1.54
C GLY A 146 18.50 -11.61 0.65
N VAL A 147 18.23 -10.34 0.32
CA VAL A 147 19.05 -9.52 -0.57
C VAL A 147 19.64 -8.35 0.20
N GLY A 148 20.92 -8.05 -0.03
CA GLY A 148 21.56 -6.85 0.51
C GLY A 148 20.94 -5.57 -0.08
N SER A 149 21.54 -4.41 0.24
CA SER A 149 21.09 -3.14 -0.36
C SER A 149 21.16 -3.17 -1.88
N VAL A 150 20.18 -2.57 -2.52
CA VAL A 150 20.04 -2.57 -3.99
C VAL A 150 20.03 -1.15 -4.56
N ASP A 151 20.49 -1.03 -5.81
CA ASP A 151 20.24 0.12 -6.67
C ASP A 151 19.13 -0.26 -7.66
N VAL A 152 18.14 0.63 -7.84
CA VAL A 152 17.08 0.46 -8.81
C VAL A 152 17.22 1.52 -9.91
N HIS A 153 17.43 1.08 -11.14
CA HIS A 153 17.50 1.93 -12.31
C HIS A 153 16.22 1.79 -13.11
N ALA A 154 15.47 2.87 -13.25
CA ALA A 154 14.28 2.92 -14.08
C ALA A 154 14.57 3.83 -15.29
N ALA A 155 14.48 3.29 -16.49
CA ALA A 155 14.71 3.99 -17.74
C ALA A 155 13.52 3.82 -18.67
N LEU A 156 13.16 4.84 -19.44
CA LEU A 156 12.20 4.71 -20.53
C LEU A 156 12.71 3.68 -21.55
N THR A 157 11.81 2.87 -22.08
CA THR A 157 12.15 1.86 -23.10
C THR A 157 12.88 2.51 -24.26
N GLY A 158 13.98 1.91 -24.68
CA GLY A 158 14.88 2.45 -25.71
C GLY A 158 16.04 3.29 -25.16
N THR A 159 16.04 3.61 -23.85
CA THR A 159 17.20 4.27 -23.21
C THR A 159 18.18 3.23 -22.68
N GLN A 160 19.47 3.43 -22.92
CA GLN A 160 20.51 2.55 -22.40
C GLN A 160 20.75 2.81 -20.91
N PHE A 161 20.83 1.73 -20.11
CA PHE A 161 21.08 1.85 -18.66
C PHE A 161 22.43 2.48 -18.33
N SER A 162 23.46 2.22 -19.12
CA SER A 162 24.80 2.76 -18.91
C SER A 162 24.89 4.30 -18.96
N THR A 163 23.88 4.96 -19.57
CA THR A 163 23.74 6.42 -19.63
C THR A 163 22.72 6.94 -18.62
N THR A 164 22.08 6.04 -17.85
CA THR A 164 21.01 6.38 -16.90
C THR A 164 21.60 6.59 -15.51
N THR A 165 21.30 7.72 -14.91
CA THR A 165 21.57 7.93 -13.48
C THR A 165 20.70 6.97 -12.66
N ARG A 166 21.24 6.43 -11.54
CA ARG A 166 20.48 5.64 -10.61
C ARG A 166 19.24 6.41 -10.17
N THR A 167 18.07 5.81 -10.31
CA THR A 167 16.83 6.42 -9.87
C THR A 167 16.70 6.32 -8.35
N PHE A 168 17.07 5.14 -7.78
CA PHE A 168 17.05 4.89 -6.35
C PHE A 168 18.35 4.20 -5.93
N ALA A 169 19.11 4.81 -5.04
CA ALA A 169 20.42 4.33 -4.65
C ALA A 169 20.40 3.69 -3.27
N SER A 170 21.11 2.57 -3.12
CA SER A 170 21.41 1.92 -1.86
C SER A 170 20.18 1.67 -0.98
N LEU A 171 19.07 1.23 -1.60
CA LEU A 171 17.88 0.86 -0.85
C LEU A 171 18.18 -0.36 0.01
N GLY A 172 18.22 -0.18 1.32
CA GLY A 172 18.27 -1.27 2.29
C GLY A 172 16.93 -1.96 2.44
N PHE A 173 16.94 -3.15 3.05
CA PHE A 173 15.69 -3.88 3.35
C PHE A 173 14.70 -3.00 4.12
N ARG A 174 13.45 -2.94 3.65
CA ARG A 174 12.33 -2.09 4.10
C ARG A 174 12.47 -0.60 3.80
N ALA A 175 13.53 -0.18 3.15
CA ALA A 175 13.64 1.20 2.70
C ALA A 175 12.77 1.43 1.45
N ALA A 176 12.15 2.60 1.40
CA ALA A 176 11.42 3.08 0.24
C ALA A 176 11.92 4.46 -0.17
N SER A 177 11.86 4.74 -1.46
CA SER A 177 12.17 6.05 -2.02
C SER A 177 11.22 6.37 -3.17
N THR A 178 11.01 7.65 -3.45
CA THR A 178 10.03 8.11 -4.42
C THR A 178 10.63 9.18 -5.32
N VAL A 179 10.27 9.14 -6.63
CA VAL A 179 10.68 10.14 -7.62
C VAL A 179 9.52 10.38 -8.59
N ASP A 180 9.38 11.61 -9.07
CA ASP A 180 8.52 11.93 -10.20
C ASP A 180 9.33 11.78 -11.49
N ALA A 181 8.75 11.10 -12.49
CA ALA A 181 9.40 10.74 -13.75
C ALA A 181 8.44 10.92 -14.94
N PRO A 182 8.91 11.06 -16.19
CA PRO A 182 8.02 11.12 -17.35
C PRO A 182 7.10 9.89 -17.42
N PHE A 183 5.88 10.04 -17.97
CA PHE A 183 5.02 8.89 -18.26
C PHE A 183 5.60 8.04 -19.41
N GLY A 184 5.23 6.76 -19.49
CA GLY A 184 5.66 5.88 -20.57
C GLY A 184 5.87 4.44 -20.16
N THR A 185 6.53 3.69 -21.03
CA THR A 185 6.96 2.31 -20.77
C THR A 185 8.37 2.31 -20.20
N TYR A 186 8.56 1.59 -19.10
CA TYR A 186 9.86 1.54 -18.42
C TYR A 186 10.51 0.17 -18.52
N GLN A 187 11.84 0.19 -18.57
CA GLN A 187 12.67 -0.93 -18.18
C GLN A 187 13.21 -0.66 -16.78
N ILE A 188 13.10 -1.63 -15.89
CA ILE A 188 13.56 -1.53 -14.51
C ILE A 188 14.63 -2.60 -14.29
N CYS A 189 15.82 -2.14 -13.93
CA CYS A 189 16.97 -2.96 -13.62
C CYS A 189 17.29 -2.83 -12.14
N VAL A 190 17.44 -3.94 -11.43
CA VAL A 190 17.89 -3.97 -10.04
C VAL A 190 19.25 -4.65 -9.97
N LEU A 191 20.15 -4.05 -9.22
CA LEU A 191 21.50 -4.52 -8.97
C LEU A 191 21.85 -4.40 -7.50
N GLY A 192 22.87 -5.11 -7.06
CA GLY A 192 23.50 -4.80 -5.78
C GLY A 192 23.96 -3.34 -5.73
N ALA A 193 23.89 -2.72 -4.55
CA ALA A 193 24.27 -1.32 -4.40
C ALA A 193 25.69 -1.04 -4.88
N GLY A 194 25.86 0.00 -5.69
CA GLY A 194 27.14 0.42 -6.25
C GLY A 194 27.53 -0.29 -7.55
N VAL A 195 26.78 -1.29 -8.02
CA VAL A 195 27.05 -1.97 -9.30
C VAL A 195 26.48 -1.14 -10.45
N THR A 196 27.29 -0.91 -11.49
CA THR A 196 26.87 -0.18 -12.69
C THR A 196 26.18 -1.13 -13.67
N PRO A 197 24.99 -0.81 -14.18
CA PRO A 197 24.33 -1.63 -15.20
C PRO A 197 25.09 -1.56 -16.53
N THR A 198 25.03 -2.66 -17.29
CA THR A 198 25.44 -2.64 -18.70
C THR A 198 24.39 -1.94 -19.54
N ALA A 199 24.77 -1.49 -20.76
CA ALA A 199 23.88 -0.73 -21.64
C ALA A 199 22.52 -1.39 -21.90
N ASN A 200 22.50 -2.72 -22.03
CA ASN A 200 21.28 -3.52 -22.26
C ASN A 200 20.74 -4.18 -21.00
N GLY A 201 21.33 -3.90 -19.83
CA GLY A 201 20.91 -4.51 -18.57
C GLY A 201 21.27 -5.99 -18.42
N SER A 202 22.19 -6.54 -19.22
CA SER A 202 22.51 -7.98 -19.17
C SER A 202 23.10 -8.46 -17.84
N ASN A 203 23.61 -7.54 -17.02
CA ASN A 203 24.11 -7.82 -15.68
C ASN A 203 23.10 -7.51 -14.56
N CYS A 204 21.89 -7.07 -14.90
CA CYS A 204 20.86 -6.84 -13.88
C CYS A 204 20.52 -8.14 -13.16
N THR A 205 20.48 -8.10 -11.83
CA THR A 205 19.95 -9.21 -11.03
C THR A 205 18.48 -9.45 -11.36
N ILE A 206 17.75 -8.35 -11.60
CA ILE A 206 16.36 -8.36 -12.06
C ILE A 206 16.25 -7.35 -13.20
N LEU A 207 15.67 -7.79 -14.31
CA LEU A 207 15.33 -6.91 -15.44
C LEU A 207 13.87 -7.18 -15.85
N ILE A 208 13.04 -6.16 -15.76
CA ILE A 208 11.66 -6.22 -16.22
C ILE A 208 11.33 -5.06 -17.15
N SER A 209 10.32 -5.26 -18.00
CA SER A 209 9.64 -4.18 -18.72
C SER A 209 8.23 -4.00 -18.18
N THR A 210 7.82 -2.76 -17.98
CA THR A 210 6.43 -2.42 -17.62
C THR A 210 5.59 -2.31 -18.88
N GLY A 211 4.26 -2.35 -18.74
CA GLY A 211 3.36 -1.73 -19.72
C GLY A 211 3.49 -0.21 -19.72
N VAL A 212 2.70 0.45 -20.54
CA VAL A 212 2.59 1.92 -20.50
C VAL A 212 2.03 2.33 -19.14
N ILE A 213 2.76 3.18 -18.42
CA ILE A 213 2.29 3.81 -17.19
C ILE A 213 1.76 5.18 -17.58
N PRO A 214 0.43 5.42 -17.51
CA PRO A 214 -0.18 6.68 -17.92
C PRO A 214 0.26 7.86 -17.04
N ALA A 215 0.28 9.07 -17.61
CA ALA A 215 0.51 10.29 -16.83
C ALA A 215 -0.52 10.42 -15.69
N GLY A 216 -0.09 10.93 -14.55
CA GLY A 216 -0.93 11.05 -13.34
C GLY A 216 -0.94 9.81 -12.46
N SER A 217 -0.36 8.68 -12.90
CA SER A 217 -0.26 7.45 -12.09
C SER A 217 0.72 7.61 -10.94
N VAL A 218 0.41 6.93 -9.83
CA VAL A 218 1.34 6.65 -8.73
C VAL A 218 1.56 5.15 -8.68
N VAL A 219 2.81 4.71 -8.74
CA VAL A 219 3.17 3.30 -8.94
C VAL A 219 4.27 2.90 -7.96
N THR A 220 4.14 1.71 -7.36
CA THR A 220 5.19 1.12 -6.52
C THR A 220 5.84 -0.07 -7.22
N ALA A 221 7.16 -0.02 -7.37
CA ALA A 221 8.02 -1.14 -7.75
C ALA A 221 8.55 -1.80 -6.46
N LEU A 222 8.10 -3.02 -6.19
CA LEU A 222 8.44 -3.79 -5.01
C LEU A 222 9.51 -4.84 -5.35
N VAL A 223 10.73 -4.69 -4.83
CA VAL A 223 11.78 -5.73 -4.89
C VAL A 223 11.46 -6.77 -3.82
N ARG A 224 11.27 -8.02 -4.20
CA ARG A 224 10.88 -9.12 -3.33
C ARG A 224 11.78 -10.34 -3.48
N ASP A 225 11.86 -11.18 -2.47
CA ASP A 225 12.50 -12.50 -2.58
C ASP A 225 11.72 -13.44 -3.51
N PRO A 226 12.37 -14.51 -4.01
CA PRO A 226 11.69 -15.59 -4.70
C PRO A 226 10.64 -16.22 -3.79
N ASN A 227 9.49 -16.62 -4.37
CA ASN A 227 8.42 -17.29 -3.62
C ASN A 227 8.67 -18.78 -3.37
N THR A 228 9.41 -19.39 -4.26
CA THR A 228 9.65 -20.83 -4.25
C THR A 228 11.13 -21.16 -4.41
N PRO A 229 11.59 -22.35 -3.95
CA PRO A 229 12.97 -22.77 -4.17
C PRO A 229 13.37 -22.90 -5.64
N THR A 230 12.39 -22.93 -6.56
CA THR A 230 12.62 -22.98 -8.01
C THR A 230 12.82 -21.60 -8.63
N GLU A 231 12.36 -20.54 -7.98
CA GLU A 231 12.70 -19.16 -8.34
C GLU A 231 14.09 -18.84 -7.74
N THR A 232 15.12 -18.83 -8.54
CA THR A 232 16.51 -18.66 -8.09
C THR A 232 16.91 -17.20 -7.88
N THR A 233 16.10 -16.25 -8.32
CA THR A 233 16.39 -14.81 -8.26
C THR A 233 15.23 -14.03 -7.67
N SER A 234 15.56 -12.99 -6.92
CA SER A 234 14.58 -11.98 -6.49
C SER A 234 13.84 -11.41 -7.69
N GLN A 235 12.64 -10.92 -7.45
CA GLN A 235 11.73 -10.43 -8.49
C GLN A 235 11.28 -8.99 -8.18
N ILE A 236 10.74 -8.31 -9.19
CA ILE A 236 10.02 -7.05 -8.99
C ILE A 236 8.53 -7.30 -9.21
N GLN A 237 7.74 -6.78 -8.28
CA GLN A 237 6.30 -6.62 -8.44
C GLN A 237 5.98 -5.13 -8.63
N VAL A 238 5.18 -4.81 -9.64
CA VAL A 238 4.66 -3.46 -9.85
C VAL A 238 3.22 -3.39 -9.36
N ALA A 239 2.94 -2.48 -8.44
CA ALA A 239 1.61 -2.20 -7.93
C ALA A 239 1.20 -0.77 -8.29
N ILE A 240 -0.01 -0.58 -8.80
CA ILE A 240 -0.56 0.73 -9.11
C ILE A 240 -1.26 1.25 -7.85
N ASP A 241 -0.76 2.34 -7.29
CA ASP A 241 -1.30 2.99 -6.10
C ASP A 241 -2.43 3.95 -6.46
N ARG A 242 -2.33 4.57 -7.63
CA ARG A 242 -3.33 5.45 -8.22
C ARG A 242 -3.27 5.36 -9.75
N SER A 243 -4.44 5.23 -10.38
CA SER A 243 -4.62 5.48 -11.82
C SER A 243 -5.01 6.94 -12.06
N PRO A 244 -4.80 7.46 -13.26
CA PRO A 244 -5.22 8.80 -13.64
C PRO A 244 -6.69 9.06 -13.41
#